data_6873a91838fce7ea665c796bbd813673
#
_entry.id   6873a91838fce7ea665c796bbd813673
#
_cell.length_a   1.000
_cell.length_b   1.000
_cell.length_c   1.000
_cell.angle_alpha   90.00
_cell.angle_beta   90.00
_cell.angle_gamma   90.00
#
_symmetry.space_group_name_H-M   'P 1'
#
loop_
_entity.id
_entity.type
_entity.pdbx_description
1 polymer ?
#
loop_
_entity_poly.entity_id
_entity_poly.type
_entity_poly.pdbx_seq_one_letter_code
_entity_poly.pdbx_strand_id
1 'polypeptide(L)'
;MELHPVLITPGFDAGLLLSPLADALAGEGPAVAPHTDPHQAFEGELPNDDIALVISTSGSTGTPKQTMLSTDALAASSMATAIALKADGQWLAALPVNYIAGIQVLIRSLYAGTQPVFMDLSVPFSAEVFTSAAEDMTDRNRFTSLVPTQLHRLLQDPDPRTLRVLRRFNAILLGGAPAGKPLLEKARSHGLNIVTTYGMSETCGGCVYNGVPLPGVDVIRDEGRLWVAGDILADGYMGRPELTRDRFRFNSGRRWFRTDDTGTVDEHGRVSISGRLDDVIVSGGIKISAQAVAEAVERVAGVEQAFVLGLDDAEWGSRVGAAVVGSVDPELVRDAVRSTLGAAAVPKVVLLLESLPLLPNGKADRMTLLRLLAAARH
;
A
#
# COMPACT_ATOMS: atom_id res chain seq x y z
N MET A 1 -26.62 12.57 -4.50
CA MET A 1 -26.28 12.07 -3.14
C MET A 1 -25.38 13.10 -2.47
N GLU A 2 -25.52 13.26 -1.17
CA GLU A 2 -24.65 14.14 -0.37
C GLU A 2 -23.35 13.42 -0.02
N LEU A 3 -22.27 14.18 0.11
CA LEU A 3 -20.99 13.72 0.63
C LEU A 3 -20.91 14.07 2.13
N HIS A 4 -20.41 13.15 2.93
CA HIS A 4 -20.14 13.34 4.36
C HIS A 4 -18.61 13.38 4.59
N PRO A 5 -17.97 14.56 4.48
CA PRO A 5 -16.55 14.71 4.82
C PRO A 5 -16.32 14.48 6.32
N VAL A 6 -15.33 13.65 6.66
CA VAL A 6 -14.98 13.35 8.05
C VAL A 6 -13.52 13.68 8.28
N LEU A 7 -13.25 14.72 9.08
CA LEU A 7 -11.90 15.13 9.42
C LEU A 7 -11.29 14.15 10.45
N ILE A 8 -10.25 13.44 10.03
CA ILE A 8 -9.50 12.51 10.86
C ILE A 8 -8.32 13.27 11.51
N THR A 9 -8.49 13.62 12.77
CA THR A 9 -7.45 14.28 13.58
C THR A 9 -6.62 13.24 14.36
N PRO A 10 -5.44 13.60 14.87
CA PRO A 10 -4.74 12.76 15.84
C PRO A 10 -5.65 12.41 17.03
N GLY A 11 -5.75 11.11 17.36
CA GLY A 11 -6.65 10.62 18.41
C GLY A 11 -8.13 10.47 17.99
N PHE A 12 -8.45 10.60 16.70
CA PHE A 12 -9.80 10.34 16.21
C PHE A 12 -10.21 8.88 16.48
N ASP A 13 -11.38 8.71 17.08
CA ASP A 13 -11.97 7.37 17.29
C ASP A 13 -12.53 6.85 15.95
N ALA A 14 -11.79 5.93 15.33
CA ALA A 14 -12.20 5.33 14.06
C ALA A 14 -13.50 4.51 14.15
N GLY A 15 -13.93 4.11 15.36
CA GLY A 15 -15.20 3.44 15.60
C GLY A 15 -16.40 4.31 15.22
N LEU A 16 -16.25 5.64 15.28
CA LEU A 16 -17.28 6.59 14.86
C LEU A 16 -17.63 6.54 13.37
N LEU A 17 -16.76 5.93 12.55
CA LEU A 17 -17.02 5.71 11.12
C LEU A 17 -17.90 4.50 10.85
N LEU A 18 -18.10 3.59 11.79
CA LEU A 18 -18.83 2.33 11.53
C LEU A 18 -20.29 2.60 11.14
N SER A 19 -21.01 3.47 11.87
CA SER A 19 -22.40 3.78 11.53
C SER A 19 -22.53 4.52 10.20
N PRO A 20 -21.81 5.64 9.94
CA PRO A 20 -21.89 6.31 8.64
C PRO A 20 -21.51 5.40 7.46
N LEU A 21 -20.51 4.52 7.63
CA LEU A 21 -20.16 3.56 6.61
C LEU A 21 -21.24 2.50 6.38
N ALA A 22 -21.87 2.00 7.45
CA ALA A 22 -22.96 1.04 7.33
C ALA A 22 -24.14 1.66 6.57
N ASP A 23 -24.53 2.89 6.91
CA ASP A 23 -25.61 3.63 6.24
C ASP A 23 -25.28 3.88 4.76
N ALA A 24 -24.04 4.30 4.45
CA ALA A 24 -23.59 4.51 3.08
C ALA A 24 -23.58 3.19 2.27
N LEU A 25 -23.10 2.10 2.87
CA LEU A 25 -23.05 0.77 2.23
C LEU A 25 -24.46 0.17 2.03
N ALA A 26 -25.43 0.56 2.83
CA ALA A 26 -26.85 0.20 2.66
C ALA A 26 -27.59 1.09 1.64
N GLY A 27 -26.96 2.16 1.15
CA GLY A 27 -27.61 3.17 0.30
C GLY A 27 -28.59 4.08 1.06
N GLU A 28 -28.51 4.11 2.39
CA GLU A 28 -29.40 4.85 3.28
C GLU A 28 -28.77 6.16 3.80
N GLY A 29 -27.46 6.35 3.58
CA GLY A 29 -26.71 7.52 4.03
C GLY A 29 -25.81 8.12 2.96
N PRO A 30 -25.23 9.31 3.23
CA PRO A 30 -24.31 9.98 2.31
C PRO A 30 -23.00 9.21 2.18
N ALA A 31 -22.32 9.39 1.03
CA ALA A 31 -20.98 8.83 0.83
C ALA A 31 -19.98 9.39 1.86
N VAL A 32 -19.23 8.52 2.52
CA VAL A 32 -18.25 8.92 3.55
C VAL A 32 -16.95 9.35 2.89
N ALA A 33 -16.34 10.46 3.33
CA ALA A 33 -15.08 10.97 2.81
C ALA A 33 -14.10 11.30 3.95
N PRO A 34 -13.34 10.31 4.47
CA PRO A 34 -12.35 10.56 5.51
C PRO A 34 -11.13 11.27 4.95
N HIS A 35 -10.70 12.35 5.63
CA HIS A 35 -9.57 13.17 5.21
C HIS A 35 -8.82 13.74 6.42
N THR A 36 -7.58 14.20 6.21
CA THR A 36 -6.72 14.76 7.27
C THR A 36 -6.42 16.24 7.07
N ASP A 37 -6.66 16.79 5.89
CA ASP A 37 -6.46 18.19 5.60
C ASP A 37 -7.76 18.97 5.92
N PRO A 38 -7.79 19.85 6.93
CA PRO A 38 -8.99 20.64 7.26
C PRO A 38 -9.42 21.61 6.16
N HIS A 39 -8.55 21.88 5.18
CA HIS A 39 -8.83 22.73 4.03
C HIS A 39 -9.10 21.93 2.76
N GLN A 40 -9.22 20.59 2.86
CA GLN A 40 -9.49 19.78 1.68
C GLN A 40 -10.85 20.10 1.08
N ALA A 41 -10.83 20.59 -0.16
CA ALA A 41 -12.03 20.74 -0.94
C ALA A 41 -12.46 19.42 -1.59
N PHE A 42 -13.76 19.17 -1.64
CA PHE A 42 -14.38 18.12 -2.40
C PHE A 42 -15.14 18.77 -3.55
N GLU A 43 -14.50 18.84 -4.72
CA GLU A 43 -15.02 19.54 -5.88
C GLU A 43 -15.61 18.56 -6.90
N GLY A 44 -16.86 18.76 -7.26
CA GLY A 44 -17.59 17.91 -8.21
C GLY A 44 -18.79 17.23 -7.57
N GLU A 45 -19.62 16.64 -8.42
CA GLU A 45 -20.80 15.88 -8.02
C GLU A 45 -20.49 14.38 -8.02
N LEU A 46 -21.19 13.65 -7.17
CA LEU A 46 -21.18 12.19 -7.22
C LEU A 46 -22.04 11.75 -8.43
N PRO A 47 -21.56 10.79 -9.25
CA PRO A 47 -22.21 10.45 -10.51
C PRO A 47 -23.55 9.72 -10.36
N ASN A 48 -23.74 9.07 -9.22
CA ASN A 48 -24.94 8.30 -8.87
C ASN A 48 -25.04 8.11 -7.36
N ASP A 49 -26.12 7.49 -6.91
CA ASP A 49 -26.40 7.23 -5.50
C ASP A 49 -25.72 5.94 -4.96
N ASP A 50 -24.92 5.25 -5.78
CA ASP A 50 -24.25 4.02 -5.38
C ASP A 50 -22.86 4.28 -4.76
N ILE A 51 -22.37 5.52 -4.81
CA ILE A 51 -21.06 5.85 -4.21
C ILE A 51 -21.18 5.87 -2.68
N ALA A 52 -20.48 4.96 -2.02
CA ALA A 52 -20.46 4.85 -0.56
C ALA A 52 -19.23 5.49 0.08
N LEU A 53 -18.12 5.61 -0.66
CA LEU A 53 -16.85 6.07 -0.11
C LEU A 53 -16.06 6.92 -1.12
N VAL A 54 -15.46 8.01 -0.64
CA VAL A 54 -14.50 8.80 -1.41
C VAL A 54 -13.16 8.86 -0.68
N ILE A 55 -12.10 8.35 -1.32
CA ILE A 55 -10.75 8.31 -0.76
C ILE A 55 -9.83 9.26 -1.48
N SER A 56 -9.22 10.19 -0.73
CA SER A 56 -8.20 11.09 -1.24
C SER A 56 -6.84 10.40 -1.27
N THR A 57 -6.17 10.45 -2.42
CA THR A 57 -4.81 9.91 -2.58
C THR A 57 -3.86 11.03 -2.97
N SER A 58 -2.66 11.06 -2.39
CA SER A 58 -1.59 11.95 -2.84
C SER A 58 -1.19 11.56 -4.26
N GLY A 59 -1.60 12.34 -5.25
CA GLY A 59 -1.15 12.13 -6.63
C GLY A 59 0.35 12.43 -6.76
N SER A 60 1.06 11.70 -7.63
CA SER A 60 2.45 11.99 -8.02
C SER A 60 2.62 13.42 -8.61
N THR A 61 1.52 14.04 -9.02
CA THR A 61 1.44 15.40 -9.58
C THR A 61 1.18 16.49 -8.54
N GLY A 62 1.14 16.14 -7.23
CA GLY A 62 0.96 17.10 -6.12
C GLY A 62 -0.50 17.46 -5.80
N THR A 63 -1.46 17.24 -6.72
CA THR A 63 -2.87 17.47 -6.44
C THR A 63 -3.54 16.15 -6.05
N PRO A 64 -4.18 16.05 -4.86
CA PRO A 64 -4.86 14.84 -4.44
C PRO A 64 -5.95 14.42 -5.43
N LYS A 65 -6.07 13.10 -5.65
CA LYS A 65 -7.15 12.51 -6.43
C LYS A 65 -8.18 11.96 -5.46
N GLN A 66 -9.44 12.24 -5.70
CA GLN A 66 -10.58 11.78 -4.89
C GLN A 66 -11.24 10.60 -5.62
N THR A 67 -10.87 9.40 -5.22
CA THR A 67 -11.34 8.15 -5.83
C THR A 67 -12.71 7.79 -5.28
N MET A 68 -13.70 7.63 -6.16
CA MET A 68 -15.09 7.28 -5.82
C MET A 68 -15.27 5.77 -5.86
N LEU A 69 -15.79 5.20 -4.79
CA LEU A 69 -15.98 3.77 -4.60
C LEU A 69 -17.45 3.47 -4.33
N SER A 70 -18.05 2.69 -5.23
CA SER A 70 -19.44 2.26 -5.09
C SER A 70 -19.61 1.16 -4.06
N THR A 71 -20.81 1.01 -3.56
CA THR A 71 -21.24 -0.08 -2.68
C THR A 71 -20.89 -1.44 -3.28
N ASP A 72 -21.19 -1.64 -4.57
CA ASP A 72 -20.93 -2.90 -5.28
C ASP A 72 -19.44 -3.20 -5.37
N ALA A 73 -18.60 -2.21 -5.67
CA ALA A 73 -17.14 -2.40 -5.75
C ALA A 73 -16.54 -2.75 -4.38
N LEU A 74 -17.01 -2.11 -3.31
CA LEU A 74 -16.58 -2.40 -1.94
C LEU A 74 -17.05 -3.79 -1.48
N ALA A 75 -18.27 -4.20 -1.83
CA ALA A 75 -18.80 -5.53 -1.55
C ALA A 75 -18.01 -6.60 -2.31
N ALA A 76 -17.77 -6.39 -3.62
CA ALA A 76 -16.99 -7.31 -4.45
C ALA A 76 -15.58 -7.51 -3.89
N SER A 77 -14.90 -6.42 -3.48
CA SER A 77 -13.56 -6.48 -2.87
C SER A 77 -13.57 -7.24 -1.53
N SER A 78 -14.57 -7.00 -0.69
CA SER A 78 -14.68 -7.67 0.62
C SER A 78 -14.95 -9.16 0.45
N MET A 79 -15.89 -9.53 -0.42
CA MET A 79 -16.21 -10.92 -0.75
C MET A 79 -15.01 -11.66 -1.36
N ALA A 80 -14.34 -11.06 -2.35
CA ALA A 80 -13.16 -11.66 -2.99
C ALA A 80 -12.02 -11.88 -1.98
N THR A 81 -11.85 -10.95 -1.02
CA THR A 81 -10.90 -11.10 0.10
C THR A 81 -11.27 -12.29 1.00
N ALA A 82 -12.53 -12.41 1.41
CA ALA A 82 -13.00 -13.49 2.27
C ALA A 82 -12.80 -14.87 1.60
N ILE A 83 -13.12 -14.98 0.31
CA ILE A 83 -12.88 -16.19 -0.48
C ILE A 83 -11.39 -16.54 -0.53
N ALA A 84 -10.52 -15.56 -0.81
CA ALA A 84 -9.07 -15.77 -0.89
C ALA A 84 -8.46 -16.17 0.45
N LEU A 85 -8.95 -15.62 1.56
CA LEU A 85 -8.53 -15.96 2.91
C LEU A 85 -9.23 -17.19 3.49
N LYS A 86 -10.25 -17.71 2.79
CA LYS A 86 -11.08 -18.88 3.16
C LYS A 86 -11.81 -18.73 4.50
N ALA A 87 -12.00 -17.52 4.95
CA ALA A 87 -12.73 -17.20 6.18
C ALA A 87 -13.06 -15.71 6.25
N ASP A 88 -14.17 -15.42 6.92
CA ASP A 88 -14.46 -14.12 7.52
C ASP A 88 -14.09 -14.15 9.00
N GLY A 89 -13.94 -12.98 9.63
CA GLY A 89 -13.63 -12.88 11.04
C GLY A 89 -13.34 -11.46 11.50
N GLN A 90 -12.78 -11.35 12.68
CA GLN A 90 -12.48 -10.09 13.33
C GLN A 90 -11.20 -9.46 12.78
N TRP A 91 -11.24 -8.17 12.55
CA TRP A 91 -10.12 -7.40 12.04
C TRP A 91 -9.53 -6.47 13.12
N LEU A 92 -8.20 -6.38 13.17
CA LEU A 92 -7.48 -5.35 13.89
C LEU A 92 -7.16 -4.19 12.94
N ALA A 93 -7.69 -3.00 13.25
CA ALA A 93 -7.42 -1.76 12.52
C ALA A 93 -6.10 -1.14 13.01
N ALA A 94 -5.02 -1.41 12.30
CA ALA A 94 -3.66 -0.94 12.61
C ALA A 94 -3.15 0.10 11.61
N LEU A 95 -4.00 0.56 10.69
CA LEU A 95 -3.71 1.56 9.66
C LEU A 95 -4.71 2.71 9.71
N PRO A 96 -4.29 3.94 9.37
CA PRO A 96 -5.19 5.09 9.36
C PRO A 96 -6.36 4.93 8.37
N VAL A 97 -7.56 5.27 8.81
CA VAL A 97 -8.82 5.05 8.09
C VAL A 97 -9.08 6.05 6.94
N ASN A 98 -8.29 7.09 6.81
CA ASN A 98 -8.29 7.99 5.65
C ASN A 98 -7.56 7.40 4.41
N TYR A 99 -6.98 6.20 4.54
CA TYR A 99 -6.41 5.43 3.43
C TYR A 99 -7.21 4.16 3.20
N ILE A 100 -7.26 3.73 1.93
CA ILE A 100 -8.06 2.57 1.53
C ILE A 100 -7.73 1.30 2.33
N ALA A 101 -6.45 1.06 2.69
CA ALA A 101 -6.06 -0.12 3.45
C ALA A 101 -6.58 -0.11 4.89
N GLY A 102 -6.72 1.06 5.51
CA GLY A 102 -7.28 1.20 6.86
C GLY A 102 -8.80 1.11 6.85
N ILE A 103 -9.48 1.86 5.98
CA ILE A 103 -10.94 1.87 5.97
C ILE A 103 -11.54 0.54 5.49
N GLN A 104 -10.84 -0.20 4.64
CA GLN A 104 -11.25 -1.54 4.22
C GLN A 104 -11.32 -2.54 5.39
N VAL A 105 -10.58 -2.31 6.47
CA VAL A 105 -10.72 -3.11 7.70
C VAL A 105 -12.11 -2.94 8.30
N LEU A 106 -12.61 -1.71 8.36
CA LEU A 106 -13.95 -1.39 8.87
C LEU A 106 -15.03 -1.98 7.96
N ILE A 107 -14.89 -1.76 6.65
CA ILE A 107 -15.84 -2.25 5.65
C ILE A 107 -15.94 -3.78 5.67
N ARG A 108 -14.81 -4.48 5.72
CA ARG A 108 -14.78 -5.95 5.84
C ARG A 108 -15.39 -6.44 7.14
N SER A 109 -15.19 -5.70 8.25
CA SER A 109 -15.83 -6.02 9.53
C SER A 109 -17.35 -5.88 9.46
N LEU A 110 -17.85 -4.83 8.80
CA LEU A 110 -19.29 -4.62 8.58
C LEU A 110 -19.88 -5.77 7.74
N TYR A 111 -19.27 -6.14 6.62
CA TYR A 111 -19.75 -7.24 5.79
C TYR A 111 -19.67 -8.62 6.50
N ALA A 112 -18.65 -8.82 7.35
CA ALA A 112 -18.52 -10.04 8.16
C ALA A 112 -19.43 -10.06 9.40
N GLY A 113 -20.11 -8.96 9.73
CA GLY A 113 -20.92 -8.83 10.93
C GLY A 113 -20.11 -8.89 12.23
N THR A 114 -18.81 -8.51 12.18
CA THR A 114 -17.90 -8.53 13.33
C THR A 114 -17.56 -7.12 13.80
N GLN A 115 -17.18 -6.99 15.07
CA GLN A 115 -16.67 -5.72 15.59
C GLN A 115 -15.16 -5.66 15.41
N PRO A 116 -14.61 -4.66 14.69
CA PRO A 116 -13.16 -4.49 14.59
C PRO A 116 -12.57 -4.07 15.95
N VAL A 117 -11.32 -4.45 16.18
CA VAL A 117 -10.51 -3.92 17.27
C VAL A 117 -9.66 -2.78 16.73
N PHE A 118 -9.52 -1.70 17.48
CA PHE A 118 -8.76 -0.51 17.06
C PHE A 118 -7.44 -0.43 17.83
N MET A 119 -6.35 -0.30 17.10
CA MET A 119 -5.08 0.09 17.68
C MET A 119 -5.07 1.60 17.89
N ASP A 120 -4.47 2.07 18.99
CA ASP A 120 -4.27 3.50 19.21
C ASP A 120 -3.28 4.07 18.18
N LEU A 121 -3.80 4.88 17.26
CA LEU A 121 -3.04 5.56 16.21
C LEU A 121 -2.60 6.99 16.60
N SER A 122 -2.94 7.45 17.81
CA SER A 122 -2.50 8.75 18.35
C SER A 122 -1.04 8.75 18.80
N VAL A 123 -0.50 7.55 19.05
CA VAL A 123 0.88 7.32 19.43
C VAL A 123 1.68 6.68 18.28
N PRO A 124 3.01 6.81 18.27
CA PRO A 124 3.85 6.13 17.28
C PRO A 124 3.66 4.61 17.32
N PHE A 125 3.62 3.98 16.15
CA PHE A 125 3.52 2.53 16.05
C PHE A 125 4.67 1.85 16.80
N SER A 126 4.33 0.90 17.70
CA SER A 126 5.27 0.06 18.41
C SER A 126 4.75 -1.37 18.57
N ALA A 127 5.65 -2.31 18.87
CA ALA A 127 5.29 -3.70 19.13
C ALA A 127 4.34 -3.81 20.33
N GLU A 128 4.53 -3.00 21.38
CA GLU A 128 3.69 -2.99 22.57
C GLU A 128 2.26 -2.54 22.27
N VAL A 129 2.09 -1.40 21.56
CA VAL A 129 0.77 -0.86 21.20
C VAL A 129 0.00 -1.84 20.32
N PHE A 130 0.67 -2.43 19.33
CA PHE A 130 0.07 -3.44 18.47
C PHE A 130 -0.34 -4.71 19.25
N THR A 131 0.57 -5.22 20.08
CA THR A 131 0.34 -6.45 20.86
C THR A 131 -0.82 -6.29 21.83
N SER A 132 -0.88 -5.16 22.54
CA SER A 132 -1.96 -4.85 23.47
C SER A 132 -3.31 -4.84 22.74
N ALA A 133 -3.44 -4.11 21.63
CA ALA A 133 -4.67 -4.08 20.85
C ALA A 133 -5.05 -5.46 20.29
N ALA A 134 -4.07 -6.25 19.82
CA ALA A 134 -4.33 -7.57 19.26
C ALA A 134 -4.75 -8.61 20.30
N GLU A 135 -4.42 -8.42 21.58
CA GLU A 135 -4.88 -9.27 22.70
C GLU A 135 -6.38 -9.11 22.98
N ASP A 136 -6.96 -7.93 22.66
CA ASP A 136 -8.39 -7.67 22.84
C ASP A 136 -9.27 -8.37 21.79
N MET A 137 -8.66 -8.95 20.75
CA MET A 137 -9.40 -9.73 19.76
C MET A 137 -9.95 -11.02 20.35
N THR A 138 -11.25 -11.23 20.20
CA THR A 138 -11.99 -12.36 20.80
C THR A 138 -12.38 -13.42 19.79
N ASP A 139 -12.48 -13.09 18.50
CA ASP A 139 -12.87 -14.05 17.47
C ASP A 139 -11.80 -15.15 17.28
N ARG A 140 -12.25 -16.29 16.76
CA ARG A 140 -11.38 -17.39 16.35
C ARG A 140 -10.57 -17.04 15.11
N ASN A 141 -11.23 -16.41 14.12
CA ASN A 141 -10.60 -15.96 12.89
C ASN A 141 -10.18 -14.50 13.03
N ARG A 142 -8.90 -14.22 12.88
CA ARG A 142 -8.30 -12.90 13.12
C ARG A 142 -7.48 -12.46 11.94
N PHE A 143 -7.68 -11.20 11.56
CA PHE A 143 -7.01 -10.59 10.42
C PHE A 143 -6.50 -9.20 10.79
N THR A 144 -5.47 -8.74 10.11
CA THR A 144 -5.00 -7.36 10.14
C THR A 144 -4.34 -7.00 8.82
N SER A 145 -4.20 -5.70 8.58
CA SER A 145 -3.43 -5.17 7.45
C SER A 145 -2.28 -4.33 8.00
N LEU A 146 -1.08 -4.58 7.49
CA LEU A 146 0.15 -3.89 7.85
C LEU A 146 0.90 -3.40 6.61
N VAL A 147 1.76 -2.42 6.82
CA VAL A 147 2.80 -2.05 5.84
C VAL A 147 4.13 -2.72 6.22
N PRO A 148 5.08 -2.90 5.27
CA PRO A 148 6.35 -3.57 5.54
C PRO A 148 7.14 -2.99 6.71
N THR A 149 7.13 -1.67 6.87
CA THR A 149 7.81 -0.99 7.99
C THR A 149 7.23 -1.33 9.37
N GLN A 150 5.90 -1.54 9.46
CA GLN A 150 5.26 -2.00 10.69
C GLN A 150 5.64 -3.45 11.00
N LEU A 151 5.58 -4.33 10.01
CA LEU A 151 6.00 -5.73 10.18
C LEU A 151 7.48 -5.82 10.56
N HIS A 152 8.34 -5.00 9.95
CA HIS A 152 9.76 -4.92 10.31
C HIS A 152 9.94 -4.57 11.79
N ARG A 153 9.26 -3.51 12.28
CA ARG A 153 9.30 -3.12 13.70
C ARG A 153 8.79 -4.22 14.65
N LEU A 154 7.74 -4.95 14.27
CA LEU A 154 7.23 -6.08 15.06
C LEU A 154 8.21 -7.25 15.14
N LEU A 155 9.08 -7.40 14.13
CA LEU A 155 10.06 -8.47 14.05
C LEU A 155 11.49 -8.05 14.42
N GLN A 156 11.72 -6.78 14.70
CA GLN A 156 13.00 -6.28 15.20
C GLN A 156 13.12 -6.60 16.68
N ASP A 157 13.77 -7.73 17.01
CA ASP A 157 13.90 -8.23 18.40
C ASP A 157 12.54 -8.51 19.08
N PRO A 158 11.69 -9.38 18.49
CA PRO A 158 10.34 -9.59 18.95
C PRO A 158 10.29 -10.36 20.27
N ASP A 159 9.60 -9.83 21.27
CA ASP A 159 9.35 -10.55 22.51
C ASP A 159 8.38 -11.74 22.30
N PRO A 160 8.38 -12.74 23.23
CA PRO A 160 7.52 -13.91 23.12
C PRO A 160 6.01 -13.61 23.14
N ARG A 161 5.58 -12.50 23.77
CA ARG A 161 4.17 -12.07 23.83
C ARG A 161 3.71 -11.59 22.45
N THR A 162 4.51 -10.73 21.82
CA THR A 162 4.27 -10.25 20.46
C THR A 162 4.21 -11.41 19.45
N LEU A 163 5.16 -12.35 19.50
CA LEU A 163 5.14 -13.51 18.60
C LEU A 163 3.92 -14.42 18.83
N ARG A 164 3.49 -14.62 20.08
CA ARG A 164 2.26 -15.39 20.37
C ARG A 164 1.04 -14.75 19.72
N VAL A 165 0.91 -13.43 19.83
CA VAL A 165 -0.21 -12.68 19.23
C VAL A 165 -0.16 -12.75 17.73
N LEU A 166 0.99 -12.50 17.11
CA LEU A 166 1.17 -12.54 15.65
C LEU A 166 0.80 -13.90 15.05
N ARG A 167 1.13 -15.01 15.75
CA ARG A 167 0.78 -16.37 15.31
C ARG A 167 -0.71 -16.71 15.39
N ARG A 168 -1.51 -15.88 16.08
CA ARG A 168 -2.97 -16.07 16.20
C ARG A 168 -3.73 -15.50 15.01
N PHE A 169 -3.08 -14.70 14.15
CA PHE A 169 -3.70 -14.20 12.94
C PHE A 169 -3.81 -15.29 11.87
N ASN A 170 -5.02 -15.51 11.36
CA ASN A 170 -5.26 -16.38 10.22
C ASN A 170 -4.56 -15.85 8.98
N ALA A 171 -4.50 -14.52 8.82
CA ALA A 171 -3.65 -13.85 7.85
C ALA A 171 -3.30 -12.43 8.30
N ILE A 172 -2.08 -12.01 7.98
CA ILE A 172 -1.61 -10.63 8.07
C ILE A 172 -1.43 -10.14 6.63
N LEU A 173 -2.32 -9.26 6.17
CA LEU A 173 -2.20 -8.66 4.84
C LEU A 173 -1.06 -7.64 4.85
N LEU A 174 -0.09 -7.82 3.99
CA LEU A 174 1.09 -6.96 3.89
C LEU A 174 1.10 -6.25 2.53
N GLY A 175 0.92 -4.93 2.56
CA GLY A 175 0.80 -4.15 1.33
C GLY A 175 1.26 -2.71 1.45
N GLY A 176 0.92 -1.92 0.44
CA GLY A 176 1.21 -0.48 0.41
C GLY A 176 2.62 -0.11 -0.06
N ALA A 177 3.58 -1.03 0.03
CA ALA A 177 4.93 -0.92 -0.50
C ALA A 177 5.49 -2.33 -0.78
N PRO A 178 6.55 -2.48 -1.58
CA PRO A 178 7.26 -3.74 -1.73
C PRO A 178 7.79 -4.25 -0.38
N ALA A 179 7.65 -5.56 -0.14
CA ALA A 179 8.21 -6.23 1.03
C ALA A 179 9.45 -7.02 0.60
N GLY A 180 10.60 -6.67 1.16
CA GLY A 180 11.87 -7.35 0.88
C GLY A 180 11.82 -8.84 1.25
N LYS A 181 12.52 -9.66 0.48
CA LYS A 181 12.61 -11.11 0.73
C LYS A 181 13.08 -11.44 2.16
N PRO A 182 14.12 -10.76 2.71
CA PRO A 182 14.59 -11.03 4.07
C PRO A 182 13.49 -10.86 5.13
N LEU A 183 12.65 -9.81 5.00
CA LEU A 183 11.51 -9.58 5.92
C LEU A 183 10.49 -10.72 5.84
N LEU A 184 10.15 -11.16 4.63
CA LEU A 184 9.19 -12.25 4.41
C LEU A 184 9.73 -13.60 4.92
N GLU A 185 11.03 -13.86 4.75
CA GLU A 185 11.71 -15.05 5.27
C GLU A 185 11.75 -15.03 6.80
N LYS A 186 12.08 -13.88 7.40
CA LYS A 186 12.04 -13.69 8.86
C LYS A 186 10.63 -13.92 9.42
N ALA A 187 9.60 -13.35 8.80
CA ALA A 187 8.22 -13.59 9.21
C ALA A 187 7.84 -15.07 9.12
N ARG A 188 8.22 -15.74 8.03
CA ARG A 188 7.97 -17.17 7.81
C ARG A 188 8.71 -18.04 8.84
N SER A 189 9.95 -17.72 9.19
CA SER A 189 10.72 -18.45 10.21
C SER A 189 10.08 -18.37 11.61
N HIS A 190 9.33 -17.30 11.89
CA HIS A 190 8.53 -17.16 13.10
C HIS A 190 7.14 -17.82 13.02
N GLY A 191 6.80 -18.49 11.91
CA GLY A 191 5.52 -19.18 11.72
C GLY A 191 4.35 -18.23 11.47
N LEU A 192 4.59 -17.03 10.92
CA LEU A 192 3.54 -16.06 10.62
C LEU A 192 2.92 -16.31 9.25
N ASN A 193 1.60 -16.17 9.15
CA ASN A 193 0.88 -16.24 7.89
C ASN A 193 0.79 -14.86 7.24
N ILE A 194 1.81 -14.49 6.47
CA ILE A 194 1.85 -13.24 5.73
C ILE A 194 1.27 -13.46 4.34
N VAL A 195 0.32 -12.62 3.97
CA VAL A 195 -0.26 -12.55 2.64
C VAL A 195 0.17 -11.22 2.02
N THR A 196 1.10 -11.26 1.06
CA THR A 196 1.50 -10.06 0.33
C THR A 196 0.37 -9.59 -0.57
N THR A 197 0.08 -8.28 -0.58
CA THR A 197 -1.03 -7.72 -1.33
C THR A 197 -0.56 -6.62 -2.28
N TYR A 198 -1.07 -6.64 -3.50
CA TYR A 198 -0.97 -5.54 -4.45
C TYR A 198 -2.36 -4.99 -4.72
N GLY A 199 -2.46 -3.66 -4.76
CA GLY A 199 -3.67 -2.92 -5.04
C GLY A 199 -3.54 -1.45 -4.65
N MET A 200 -4.59 -0.70 -4.89
CA MET A 200 -4.65 0.75 -4.71
C MET A 200 -6.08 1.20 -4.43
N SER A 201 -6.31 2.51 -4.27
CA SER A 201 -7.67 3.02 -4.04
C SER A 201 -8.60 2.69 -5.19
N GLU A 202 -8.10 2.74 -6.41
CA GLU A 202 -8.83 2.46 -7.64
C GLU A 202 -9.28 1.00 -7.81
N THR A 203 -8.75 0.09 -6.97
CA THR A 203 -9.13 -1.33 -6.91
C THR A 203 -9.75 -1.72 -5.55
N CYS A 204 -10.35 -0.76 -4.84
CA CYS A 204 -10.87 -0.97 -3.47
C CYS A 204 -9.84 -1.62 -2.53
N GLY A 205 -8.56 -1.29 -2.67
CA GLY A 205 -7.45 -1.90 -1.93
C GLY A 205 -6.82 -3.09 -2.65
N GLY A 206 -6.40 -4.12 -1.90
CA GLY A 206 -5.68 -5.26 -2.45
C GLY A 206 -6.53 -6.06 -3.44
N CYS A 207 -6.01 -6.29 -4.64
CA CYS A 207 -6.66 -7.04 -5.72
C CYS A 207 -5.86 -8.27 -6.20
N VAL A 208 -4.58 -8.38 -5.78
CA VAL A 208 -3.72 -9.54 -6.04
C VAL A 208 -3.09 -9.96 -4.72
N TYR A 209 -3.27 -11.22 -4.31
CA TYR A 209 -2.73 -11.78 -3.07
C TYR A 209 -1.69 -12.86 -3.38
N ASN A 210 -0.47 -12.73 -2.82
CA ASN A 210 0.66 -13.65 -3.10
C ASN A 210 0.89 -13.88 -4.60
N GLY A 211 0.71 -12.84 -5.42
CA GLY A 211 0.83 -12.92 -6.87
C GLY A 211 -0.38 -13.53 -7.58
N VAL A 212 -1.43 -13.91 -6.89
CA VAL A 212 -2.67 -14.45 -7.50
C VAL A 212 -3.75 -13.38 -7.48
N PRO A 213 -4.34 -13.01 -8.63
CA PRO A 213 -5.51 -12.14 -8.67
C PRO A 213 -6.65 -12.72 -7.83
N LEU A 214 -7.38 -11.84 -7.14
CA LEU A 214 -8.56 -12.24 -6.36
C LEU A 214 -9.67 -12.78 -7.28
N PRO A 215 -10.60 -13.59 -6.77
CA PRO A 215 -11.77 -14.04 -7.54
C PRO A 215 -12.51 -12.87 -8.19
N GLY A 216 -12.79 -12.97 -9.49
CA GLY A 216 -13.45 -11.93 -10.28
C GLY A 216 -12.49 -10.81 -10.77
N VAL A 217 -11.22 -10.88 -10.43
CA VAL A 217 -10.20 -9.92 -10.89
C VAL A 217 -9.36 -10.52 -12.01
N ASP A 218 -9.17 -9.77 -13.08
CA ASP A 218 -8.20 -10.08 -14.12
C ASP A 218 -7.11 -9.03 -14.16
N VAL A 219 -5.90 -9.49 -14.43
CA VAL A 219 -4.73 -8.62 -14.63
C VAL A 219 -4.08 -9.01 -15.94
N ILE A 220 -3.80 -8.02 -16.77
CA ILE A 220 -3.05 -8.21 -18.02
C ILE A 220 -1.87 -7.23 -18.06
N ARG A 221 -0.88 -7.55 -18.90
CA ARG A 221 0.18 -6.62 -19.26
C ARG A 221 -0.06 -6.11 -20.66
N ASP A 222 -0.28 -4.80 -20.77
CA ASP A 222 -0.42 -4.10 -22.06
C ASP A 222 0.26 -2.74 -21.99
N GLU A 223 0.77 -2.24 -23.12
CA GLU A 223 1.53 -0.98 -23.22
C GLU A 223 2.67 -0.86 -22.18
N GLY A 224 3.29 -1.98 -21.79
CA GLY A 224 4.39 -1.99 -20.83
C GLY A 224 3.97 -1.82 -19.37
N ARG A 225 2.69 -1.80 -19.07
CA ARG A 225 2.09 -1.63 -17.73
C ARG A 225 1.08 -2.72 -17.40
N LEU A 226 0.70 -2.78 -16.13
CA LEU A 226 -0.38 -3.67 -15.69
C LEU A 226 -1.73 -2.95 -15.85
N TRP A 227 -2.73 -3.71 -16.28
CA TRP A 227 -4.12 -3.31 -16.33
C TRP A 227 -4.94 -4.27 -15.49
N VAL A 228 -5.88 -3.73 -14.75
CA VAL A 228 -6.74 -4.50 -13.83
C VAL A 228 -8.20 -4.36 -14.26
N ALA A 229 -8.94 -5.47 -14.26
CA ALA A 229 -10.38 -5.49 -14.47
C ALA A 229 -11.08 -6.29 -13.36
N GLY A 230 -12.34 -5.99 -13.13
CA GLY A 230 -13.18 -6.66 -12.14
C GLY A 230 -14.19 -5.68 -11.54
N ASP A 231 -15.15 -6.26 -10.82
CA ASP A 231 -16.21 -5.48 -10.16
C ASP A 231 -15.69 -4.66 -8.96
N ILE A 232 -14.43 -4.87 -8.59
CA ILE A 232 -13.70 -4.12 -7.55
C ILE A 232 -13.23 -2.73 -7.98
N LEU A 233 -13.44 -2.34 -9.26
CA LEU A 233 -12.91 -1.09 -9.77
C LEU A 233 -13.72 0.12 -9.32
N ALA A 234 -13.02 1.16 -8.88
CA ALA A 234 -13.59 2.46 -8.56
C ALA A 234 -14.38 3.06 -9.74
N ASP A 235 -15.39 3.87 -9.46
CA ASP A 235 -16.18 4.54 -10.48
C ASP A 235 -15.39 5.60 -11.23
N GLY A 236 -14.40 6.19 -10.60
CA GLY A 236 -13.51 7.16 -11.18
C GLY A 236 -13.00 8.16 -10.15
N TYR A 237 -12.69 9.35 -10.64
CA TYR A 237 -12.18 10.45 -9.81
C TYR A 237 -13.18 11.59 -9.79
N MET A 238 -13.60 11.99 -8.58
CA MET A 238 -14.53 13.09 -8.35
C MET A 238 -14.02 14.39 -8.98
N GLY A 239 -14.88 15.08 -9.72
CA GLY A 239 -14.54 16.32 -10.41
C GLY A 239 -13.51 16.20 -11.55
N ARG A 240 -13.10 14.97 -11.92
CA ARG A 240 -12.06 14.75 -12.95
C ARG A 240 -12.47 13.75 -14.04
N PRO A 241 -13.47 14.08 -14.86
CA PRO A 241 -14.02 13.14 -15.84
C PRO A 241 -12.99 12.76 -16.95
N GLU A 242 -12.09 13.68 -17.31
CA GLU A 242 -11.06 13.38 -18.31
C GLU A 242 -10.02 12.40 -17.79
N LEU A 243 -9.56 12.57 -16.54
CA LEU A 243 -8.66 11.63 -15.90
C LEU A 243 -9.34 10.27 -15.71
N THR A 244 -10.62 10.25 -15.35
CA THR A 244 -11.41 9.03 -15.24
C THR A 244 -11.43 8.29 -16.59
N ARG A 245 -11.75 8.96 -17.70
CA ARG A 245 -11.74 8.35 -19.04
C ARG A 245 -10.35 7.88 -19.48
N ASP A 246 -9.30 8.58 -19.09
CA ASP A 246 -7.91 8.16 -19.38
C ASP A 246 -7.52 6.90 -18.64
N ARG A 247 -7.91 6.78 -17.37
CA ARG A 247 -7.50 5.69 -16.48
C ARG A 247 -8.42 4.49 -16.55
N PHE A 248 -9.72 4.69 -16.70
CA PHE A 248 -10.71 3.62 -16.78
C PHE A 248 -11.23 3.51 -18.20
N ARG A 249 -10.83 2.46 -18.90
CA ARG A 249 -11.13 2.26 -20.33
C ARG A 249 -11.97 1.02 -20.54
N PHE A 250 -12.86 1.07 -21.53
CA PHE A 250 -13.60 -0.11 -21.99
C PHE A 250 -12.84 -0.76 -23.15
N ASN A 251 -12.59 -2.05 -23.02
CA ASN A 251 -12.05 -2.89 -24.07
C ASN A 251 -12.76 -4.24 -24.09
N SER A 252 -13.25 -4.65 -25.26
CA SER A 252 -13.97 -5.92 -25.46
C SER A 252 -15.15 -6.12 -24.50
N GLY A 253 -15.92 -5.06 -24.25
CA GLY A 253 -17.08 -5.09 -23.37
C GLY A 253 -16.77 -5.12 -21.87
N ARG A 254 -15.49 -5.01 -21.47
CA ARG A 254 -15.05 -5.02 -20.09
C ARG A 254 -14.36 -3.71 -19.73
N ARG A 255 -14.54 -3.25 -18.49
CA ARG A 255 -13.90 -2.06 -17.94
C ARG A 255 -12.55 -2.43 -17.33
N TRP A 256 -11.52 -1.69 -17.69
CA TRP A 256 -10.13 -1.88 -17.28
C TRP A 256 -9.58 -0.61 -16.64
N PHE A 257 -8.88 -0.77 -15.54
CA PHE A 257 -8.09 0.30 -14.93
C PHE A 257 -6.64 0.21 -15.40
N ARG A 258 -6.16 1.29 -16.00
CA ARG A 258 -4.78 1.46 -16.47
C ARG A 258 -3.89 1.93 -15.34
N THR A 259 -3.08 1.07 -14.79
CA THR A 259 -2.15 1.43 -13.71
C THR A 259 -0.90 2.13 -14.24
N ASP A 260 -0.09 2.71 -13.35
CA ASP A 260 1.28 3.16 -13.66
C ASP A 260 2.32 2.12 -13.24
N ASP A 261 1.89 0.93 -12.83
CA ASP A 261 2.77 -0.13 -12.38
C ASP A 261 3.21 -1.02 -13.54
N THR A 262 4.45 -1.48 -13.48
CA THR A 262 5.04 -2.43 -14.41
C THR A 262 5.16 -3.79 -13.76
N GLY A 263 5.11 -4.84 -14.56
CA GLY A 263 5.19 -6.20 -14.05
C GLY A 263 5.06 -7.24 -15.15
N THR A 264 4.90 -8.48 -14.73
CA THR A 264 4.65 -9.63 -15.60
C THR A 264 3.43 -10.40 -15.14
N VAL A 265 2.74 -10.99 -16.09
CA VAL A 265 1.69 -11.98 -15.85
C VAL A 265 2.14 -13.26 -16.56
N ASP A 266 2.30 -14.35 -15.80
CA ASP A 266 2.74 -15.62 -16.35
C ASP A 266 1.59 -16.40 -16.99
N GLU A 267 1.88 -17.56 -17.57
CA GLU A 267 0.91 -18.46 -18.21
C GLU A 267 -0.17 -19.02 -17.28
N HIS A 268 0.07 -18.94 -15.96
CA HIS A 268 -0.89 -19.34 -14.92
C HIS A 268 -1.65 -18.15 -14.34
N GLY A 269 -1.49 -16.95 -14.92
CA GLY A 269 -2.12 -15.71 -14.45
C GLY A 269 -1.48 -15.12 -13.18
N ARG A 270 -0.29 -15.60 -12.77
CA ARG A 270 0.39 -15.04 -11.60
C ARG A 270 1.05 -13.71 -11.96
N VAL A 271 0.83 -12.73 -11.09
CA VAL A 271 1.30 -11.36 -11.27
C VAL A 271 2.55 -11.12 -10.43
N SER A 272 3.57 -10.57 -11.06
CA SER A 272 4.77 -10.08 -10.39
C SER A 272 4.95 -8.59 -10.70
N ILE A 273 5.03 -7.76 -9.67
CA ILE A 273 5.21 -6.31 -9.80
C ILE A 273 6.71 -6.03 -9.90
N SER A 274 7.12 -5.23 -10.88
CA SER A 274 8.52 -4.86 -11.12
C SER A 274 8.85 -3.41 -10.76
N GLY A 275 7.84 -2.61 -10.42
CA GLY A 275 7.98 -1.20 -10.05
C GLY A 275 6.94 -0.32 -10.71
N ARG A 276 7.19 0.99 -10.69
CA ARG A 276 6.33 2.00 -11.30
C ARG A 276 7.00 2.66 -12.49
N LEU A 277 6.21 3.09 -13.46
CA LEU A 277 6.71 3.82 -14.63
C LEU A 277 7.29 5.19 -14.26
N ASP A 278 6.71 5.83 -13.24
CA ASP A 278 7.15 7.12 -12.71
C ASP A 278 8.34 7.00 -11.72
N ASP A 279 8.71 5.78 -11.31
CA ASP A 279 9.90 5.50 -10.49
C ASP A 279 11.10 5.00 -11.30
N VAL A 280 10.99 5.02 -12.64
CA VAL A 280 12.11 4.68 -13.53
C VAL A 280 13.12 5.84 -13.51
N ILE A 281 14.35 5.53 -13.11
CA ILE A 281 15.47 6.48 -13.13
C ILE A 281 16.09 6.44 -14.52
N VAL A 282 16.16 7.60 -15.19
CA VAL A 282 16.82 7.69 -16.50
C VAL A 282 18.20 8.29 -16.31
N SER A 283 19.24 7.45 -16.32
CA SER A 283 20.63 7.86 -16.15
C SER A 283 21.43 7.61 -17.42
N GLY A 284 21.94 8.66 -18.05
CA GLY A 284 22.67 8.54 -19.30
C GLY A 284 21.89 7.85 -20.43
N GLY A 285 20.57 8.03 -20.49
CA GLY A 285 19.68 7.37 -21.45
C GLY A 285 19.31 5.93 -21.12
N ILE A 286 19.84 5.36 -20.03
CA ILE A 286 19.51 4.02 -19.56
C ILE A 286 18.37 4.08 -18.56
N LYS A 287 17.33 3.26 -18.76
CA LYS A 287 16.20 3.12 -17.86
C LYS A 287 16.51 2.13 -16.74
N ILE A 288 16.50 2.58 -15.50
CA ILE A 288 16.86 1.81 -14.31
C ILE A 288 15.62 1.74 -13.41
N SER A 289 15.20 0.53 -13.02
CA SER A 289 14.14 0.36 -12.03
C SER A 289 14.67 0.64 -10.63
N ALA A 290 14.13 1.67 -9.96
CA ALA A 290 14.48 1.97 -8.57
C ALA A 290 14.18 0.79 -7.64
N GLN A 291 13.07 0.08 -7.87
CA GLN A 291 12.71 -1.12 -7.11
C GLN A 291 13.73 -2.25 -7.29
N ALA A 292 14.17 -2.53 -8.53
CA ALA A 292 15.16 -3.57 -8.77
C ALA A 292 16.51 -3.27 -8.07
N VAL A 293 16.90 -1.99 -8.03
CA VAL A 293 18.08 -1.57 -7.27
C VAL A 293 17.86 -1.75 -5.77
N ALA A 294 16.71 -1.35 -5.22
CA ALA A 294 16.39 -1.55 -3.81
C ALA A 294 16.42 -3.03 -3.43
N GLU A 295 15.83 -3.90 -4.23
CA GLU A 295 15.88 -5.36 -4.02
C GLU A 295 17.30 -5.93 -4.07
N ALA A 296 18.17 -5.40 -4.92
CA ALA A 296 19.59 -5.81 -4.97
C ALA A 296 20.34 -5.37 -3.72
N VAL A 297 20.06 -4.15 -3.23
CA VAL A 297 20.63 -3.60 -1.99
C VAL A 297 20.17 -4.40 -0.76
N GLU A 298 18.88 -4.73 -0.66
CA GLU A 298 18.32 -5.48 0.47
C GLU A 298 18.85 -6.93 0.60
N ARG A 299 19.47 -7.46 -0.45
CA ARG A 299 20.14 -8.78 -0.38
C ARG A 299 21.52 -8.73 0.25
N VAL A 300 22.09 -7.55 0.44
CA VAL A 300 23.41 -7.38 1.05
C VAL A 300 23.30 -7.64 2.56
N ALA A 301 24.19 -8.48 3.08
CA ALA A 301 24.23 -8.78 4.51
C ALA A 301 24.44 -7.50 5.31
N GLY A 302 23.64 -7.30 6.36
CA GLY A 302 23.66 -6.11 7.19
C GLY A 302 22.71 -5.00 6.73
N VAL A 303 22.05 -5.13 5.58
CA VAL A 303 20.97 -4.25 5.15
C VAL A 303 19.64 -4.76 5.71
N GLU A 304 18.89 -3.88 6.37
CA GLU A 304 17.57 -4.14 6.92
C GLU A 304 16.47 -3.60 6.01
N GLN A 305 16.67 -2.40 5.47
CA GLN A 305 15.75 -1.72 4.55
C GLN A 305 16.54 -0.89 3.54
N ALA A 306 15.99 -0.74 2.35
CA ALA A 306 16.52 0.16 1.34
C ALA A 306 15.41 0.95 0.66
N PHE A 307 15.69 2.21 0.33
CA PHE A 307 14.84 3.05 -0.52
C PHE A 307 15.69 3.72 -1.59
N VAL A 308 15.29 3.56 -2.85
CA VAL A 308 16.07 4.04 -3.99
C VAL A 308 15.25 5.03 -4.79
N LEU A 309 15.90 6.11 -5.25
CA LEU A 309 15.30 7.11 -6.11
C LEU A 309 16.34 7.77 -7.02
N GLY A 310 15.83 8.44 -8.07
CA GLY A 310 16.63 9.28 -8.95
C GLY A 310 16.90 10.63 -8.30
N LEU A 311 18.14 11.07 -8.35
CA LEU A 311 18.57 12.42 -7.99
C LEU A 311 18.92 13.17 -9.26
N ASP A 312 18.56 14.43 -9.35
CA ASP A 312 18.93 15.26 -10.49
C ASP A 312 20.45 15.31 -10.67
N ASP A 313 20.91 15.16 -11.89
CA ASP A 313 22.31 15.17 -12.26
C ASP A 313 22.51 15.93 -13.59
N ALA A 314 23.44 16.87 -13.57
CA ALA A 314 23.69 17.76 -14.73
C ALA A 314 24.31 17.03 -15.93
N GLU A 315 25.05 15.93 -15.70
CA GLU A 315 25.72 15.16 -16.77
C GLU A 315 24.85 14.03 -17.30
N TRP A 316 24.15 13.32 -16.38
CA TRP A 316 23.43 12.07 -16.69
C TRP A 316 21.90 12.25 -16.71
N GLY A 317 21.40 13.47 -16.46
CA GLY A 317 19.98 13.75 -16.24
C GLY A 317 19.50 13.30 -14.87
N SER A 318 19.75 12.05 -14.52
CA SER A 318 19.53 11.53 -13.18
C SER A 318 20.65 10.56 -12.75
N ARG A 319 20.93 10.51 -11.46
CA ARG A 319 21.81 9.52 -10.82
C ARG A 319 21.05 8.72 -9.77
N VAL A 320 21.45 7.47 -9.57
CA VAL A 320 20.83 6.61 -8.56
C VAL A 320 21.30 7.00 -7.16
N GLY A 321 20.35 7.24 -6.25
CA GLY A 321 20.58 7.43 -4.82
C GLY A 321 19.91 6.31 -4.02
N ALA A 322 20.58 5.79 -3.01
CA ALA A 322 20.07 4.75 -2.11
C ALA A 322 20.16 5.22 -0.65
N ALA A 323 19.02 5.25 0.05
CA ALA A 323 18.94 5.36 1.49
C ALA A 323 18.86 3.95 2.07
N VAL A 324 19.73 3.61 3.00
CA VAL A 324 19.90 2.26 3.54
C VAL A 324 19.82 2.30 5.05
N VAL A 325 19.00 1.42 5.62
CA VAL A 325 18.96 1.15 7.06
C VAL A 325 19.72 -0.13 7.32
N GLY A 326 20.59 -0.13 8.31
CA GLY A 326 21.40 -1.27 8.70
C GLY A 326 22.87 -0.93 8.91
N SER A 327 23.66 -1.96 9.17
CA SER A 327 25.11 -1.85 9.37
C SER A 327 25.84 -2.51 8.20
N VAL A 328 26.19 -1.73 7.20
CA VAL A 328 26.78 -2.23 5.94
C VAL A 328 27.80 -1.23 5.40
N ASP A 329 28.85 -1.74 4.76
CA ASP A 329 29.78 -0.89 3.99
C ASP A 329 29.07 -0.46 2.68
N PRO A 330 29.02 0.85 2.37
CA PRO A 330 28.48 1.36 1.12
C PRO A 330 29.10 0.74 -0.14
N GLU A 331 30.37 0.33 -0.11
CA GLU A 331 31.03 -0.33 -1.25
C GLU A 331 30.45 -1.73 -1.52
N LEU A 332 30.09 -2.49 -0.48
CA LEU A 332 29.41 -3.77 -0.66
C LEU A 332 28.04 -3.60 -1.32
N VAL A 333 27.34 -2.51 -1.01
CA VAL A 333 26.07 -2.14 -1.66
C VAL A 333 26.29 -1.85 -3.13
N ARG A 334 27.31 -1.04 -3.46
CA ARG A 334 27.66 -0.72 -4.86
C ARG A 334 28.06 -1.95 -5.66
N ASP A 335 28.86 -2.83 -5.07
CA ASP A 335 29.34 -4.06 -5.72
C ASP A 335 28.20 -5.06 -5.97
N ALA A 336 27.28 -5.20 -5.03
CA ALA A 336 26.10 -6.05 -5.19
C ALA A 336 25.21 -5.56 -6.34
N VAL A 337 24.96 -4.25 -6.43
CA VAL A 337 24.20 -3.66 -7.52
C VAL A 337 24.94 -3.80 -8.85
N ARG A 338 26.26 -3.55 -8.87
CA ARG A 338 27.08 -3.67 -10.08
C ARG A 338 27.05 -5.09 -10.65
N SER A 339 27.16 -6.09 -9.79
CA SER A 339 27.18 -7.51 -10.20
C SER A 339 25.81 -7.99 -10.69
N THR A 340 24.70 -7.42 -10.15
CA THR A 340 23.34 -7.88 -10.43
C THR A 340 22.69 -7.12 -11.59
N LEU A 341 22.90 -5.78 -11.65
CA LEU A 341 22.18 -4.88 -12.54
C LEU A 341 23.09 -4.07 -13.47
N GLY A 342 24.41 -4.20 -13.32
CA GLY A 342 25.40 -3.51 -14.15
C GLY A 342 25.76 -2.10 -13.62
N ALA A 343 26.78 -1.51 -14.26
CA ALA A 343 27.42 -0.28 -13.80
C ALA A 343 26.47 0.95 -13.77
N ALA A 344 25.54 1.03 -14.70
CA ALA A 344 24.60 2.16 -14.80
C ALA A 344 23.64 2.24 -13.59
N ALA A 345 23.30 1.10 -12.99
CA ALA A 345 22.38 1.02 -11.85
C ALA A 345 23.07 1.28 -10.50
N VAL A 346 24.39 1.37 -10.46
CA VAL A 346 25.16 1.55 -9.20
C VAL A 346 24.82 2.87 -8.54
N PRO A 347 24.38 2.87 -7.26
CA PRO A 347 24.09 4.09 -6.54
C PRO A 347 25.32 4.98 -6.42
N LYS A 348 25.20 6.22 -6.91
CA LYS A 348 26.27 7.25 -6.75
C LYS A 348 26.29 7.81 -5.33
N VAL A 349 25.11 7.81 -4.68
CA VAL A 349 24.95 8.21 -3.28
C VAL A 349 24.38 7.01 -2.53
N VAL A 350 25.06 6.60 -1.46
CA VAL A 350 24.55 5.63 -0.48
C VAL A 350 24.54 6.32 0.87
N LEU A 351 23.35 6.56 1.41
CA LEU A 351 23.15 7.24 2.70
C LEU A 351 22.69 6.21 3.73
N LEU A 352 23.49 6.03 4.77
CA LEU A 352 23.12 5.18 5.89
C LEU A 352 22.24 5.98 6.87
N LEU A 353 21.15 5.38 7.28
CA LEU A 353 20.15 5.95 8.20
C LEU A 353 19.88 4.97 9.35
N GLU A 354 19.53 5.48 10.51
CA GLU A 354 19.04 4.66 11.63
C GLU A 354 17.64 4.10 11.33
N SER A 355 16.82 4.89 10.62
CA SER A 355 15.49 4.48 10.17
C SER A 355 15.06 5.29 8.95
N LEU A 356 14.18 4.72 8.11
CA LEU A 356 13.59 5.50 7.02
C LEU A 356 12.59 6.52 7.58
N PRO A 357 12.60 7.79 7.08
CA PRO A 357 11.51 8.73 7.31
C PRO A 357 10.21 8.17 6.76
N LEU A 358 9.13 8.23 7.54
CA LEU A 358 7.85 7.66 7.18
C LEU A 358 6.75 8.72 7.16
N LEU A 359 5.81 8.55 6.24
CA LEU A 359 4.52 9.23 6.24
C LEU A 359 3.59 8.63 7.32
N PRO A 360 2.49 9.30 7.71
CA PRO A 360 1.53 8.78 8.68
C PRO A 360 0.97 7.40 8.37
N ASN A 361 0.90 7.03 7.08
CA ASN A 361 0.45 5.70 6.63
C ASN A 361 1.56 4.62 6.69
N GLY A 362 2.72 4.94 7.26
CA GLY A 362 3.86 4.02 7.38
C GLY A 362 4.66 3.79 6.10
N LYS A 363 4.32 4.45 4.99
CA LYS A 363 5.14 4.43 3.76
C LYS A 363 6.33 5.36 3.90
N ALA A 364 7.42 5.05 3.18
CA ALA A 364 8.59 5.92 3.13
C ALA A 364 8.23 7.33 2.61
N ASP A 365 8.70 8.36 3.33
CA ASP A 365 8.56 9.76 2.91
C ASP A 365 9.58 10.09 1.82
N ARG A 366 9.13 9.91 0.58
CA ARG A 366 9.94 10.16 -0.62
C ARG A 366 10.51 11.58 -0.66
N MET A 367 9.75 12.58 -0.25
CA MET A 367 10.20 13.98 -0.32
C MET A 367 11.32 14.28 0.68
N THR A 368 11.21 13.76 1.89
CA THR A 368 12.26 13.87 2.90
C THR A 368 13.49 13.07 2.48
N LEU A 369 13.33 11.85 1.96
CA LEU A 369 14.43 11.02 1.45
C LEU A 369 15.15 11.68 0.27
N LEU A 370 14.41 12.30 -0.65
CA LEU A 370 15.01 13.07 -1.75
C LEU A 370 15.91 14.20 -1.24
N ARG A 371 15.44 14.99 -0.26
CA ARG A 371 16.24 16.08 0.33
C ARG A 371 17.48 15.55 1.03
N LEU A 372 17.36 14.48 1.81
CA LEU A 372 18.49 13.87 2.53
C LEU A 372 19.56 13.34 1.56
N LEU A 373 19.14 12.60 0.53
CA LEU A 373 20.04 12.06 -0.48
C LEU A 373 20.67 13.14 -1.36
N ALA A 374 19.92 14.20 -1.68
CA ALA A 374 20.45 15.34 -2.43
C ALA A 374 21.50 16.16 -1.59
N ALA A 375 21.30 16.22 -0.27
CA ALA A 375 22.22 16.89 0.63
C ALA A 375 23.47 16.05 0.96
N ALA A 376 23.39 14.71 0.84
CA ALA A 376 24.52 13.83 1.06
C ALA A 376 25.56 14.04 -0.06
N ARG A 377 26.70 14.64 0.30
CA ARG A 377 27.85 14.77 -0.60
C ARG A 377 28.60 13.43 -0.65
N HIS A 378 29.22 13.19 -1.78
CA HIS A 378 30.05 12.01 -2.06
C HIS A 378 31.07 11.68 -1.00
#